data_43697b4939f4fa35f6947ba9c479c10f
#
_entry.id   43697b4939f4fa35f6947ba9c479c10f
#
_cell.length_a   1.000
_cell.length_b   1.000
_cell.length_c   1.000
_cell.angle_alpha   90.00
_cell.angle_beta   90.00
_cell.angle_gamma   90.00
#
_symmetry.space_group_name_H-M   'P 1'
#
loop_
_entity.id
_entity.type
_entity.pdbx_description
1 polymer ?
#
loop_
_entity_poly.entity_id
_entity_poly.type
_entity_poly.pdbx_seq_one_letter_code
_entity_poly.pdbx_strand_id
1 'polypeptide(L)'
;MIKTERPIKRKTNIPQLLKWIGNKHKFALEITTYMPQKFNTYYEPFLGSGAVLGTVSDLNQHTLCGPNFERAIAGDSLKYVVDIFNYVKNEPNTLINHYADCIKGYNDDKKVNYEAIKARFNTTKSSLDFAVLTRTCYSGIIRFRKADGYMSTPVGPHNPIPPESFAERVMIWNRLIQNTTFMHADF
;
A
#
# COMPACT_ATOMS: atom_id res chain seq x y z
N MET A 1 9.81 -11.93 -40.39
CA MET A 1 8.96 -12.08 -39.20
C MET A 1 9.86 -11.99 -37.98
N ILE A 2 9.87 -10.85 -37.28
CA ILE A 2 10.61 -10.67 -36.05
C ILE A 2 9.78 -11.35 -34.95
N LYS A 3 10.29 -12.48 -34.38
CA LYS A 3 9.70 -13.08 -33.20
C LYS A 3 9.90 -12.10 -32.04
N THR A 4 8.85 -11.40 -31.67
CA THR A 4 8.82 -10.64 -30.41
C THR A 4 8.89 -11.66 -29.27
N GLU A 5 10.05 -11.78 -28.65
CA GLU A 5 10.21 -12.53 -27.41
C GLU A 5 9.25 -11.95 -26.37
N ARG A 6 8.45 -12.82 -25.74
CA ARG A 6 7.57 -12.39 -24.64
C ARG A 6 8.44 -11.83 -23.52
N PRO A 7 8.16 -10.65 -23.01
CA PRO A 7 8.94 -10.09 -21.91
C PRO A 7 8.94 -11.07 -20.74
N ILE A 8 10.12 -11.32 -20.20
CA ILE A 8 10.31 -12.18 -19.01
C ILE A 8 9.43 -11.57 -17.91
N LYS A 9 8.44 -12.31 -17.43
CA LYS A 9 7.59 -11.92 -16.30
C LYS A 9 8.43 -11.90 -15.01
N ARG A 10 9.23 -10.85 -14.82
CA ARG A 10 9.87 -10.59 -13.54
C ARG A 10 8.77 -10.12 -12.58
N LYS A 11 8.63 -10.80 -11.45
CA LYS A 11 7.81 -10.29 -10.34
C LYS A 11 8.58 -9.14 -9.68
N THR A 12 7.88 -8.09 -9.28
CA THR A 12 8.47 -7.08 -8.39
C THR A 12 8.83 -7.77 -7.07
N ASN A 13 9.99 -7.47 -6.52
CA ASN A 13 10.40 -7.97 -5.21
C ASN A 13 9.76 -7.17 -4.07
N ILE A 14 8.98 -6.13 -4.39
CA ILE A 14 8.36 -5.26 -3.40
C ILE A 14 7.18 -5.97 -2.75
N PRO A 15 7.16 -6.16 -1.42
CA PRO A 15 6.04 -6.80 -0.76
C PRO A 15 4.82 -5.87 -0.74
N GLN A 16 3.64 -6.44 -0.95
CA GLN A 16 2.39 -5.69 -0.88
C GLN A 16 2.13 -5.21 0.55
N LEU A 17 2.15 -3.89 0.76
CA LEU A 17 1.86 -3.26 2.05
C LEU A 17 0.37 -3.33 2.38
N LEU A 18 -0.48 -2.86 1.47
CA LEU A 18 -1.94 -2.87 1.60
C LEU A 18 -2.55 -3.89 0.63
N LYS A 19 -3.59 -4.60 1.05
CA LYS A 19 -4.46 -5.31 0.10
C LYS A 19 -5.39 -4.27 -0.53
N TRP A 20 -5.33 -4.14 -1.85
CA TRP A 20 -6.07 -3.09 -2.56
C TRP A 20 -6.63 -3.63 -3.86
N ILE A 21 -7.92 -3.37 -4.10
CA ILE A 21 -8.55 -3.76 -5.37
C ILE A 21 -7.91 -2.98 -6.52
N GLY A 22 -7.68 -3.65 -7.64
CA GLY A 22 -7.08 -3.03 -8.82
C GLY A 22 -5.58 -2.70 -8.67
N ASN A 23 -4.89 -3.22 -7.63
CA ASN A 23 -3.46 -2.99 -7.46
C ASN A 23 -2.67 -3.44 -8.71
N LYS A 24 -1.57 -2.74 -8.98
CA LYS A 24 -0.75 -2.93 -10.18
C LYS A 24 0.49 -3.82 -9.97
N HIS A 25 0.59 -4.55 -8.84
CA HIS A 25 1.77 -5.39 -8.55
C HIS A 25 2.19 -6.33 -9.69
N LYS A 26 1.20 -6.88 -10.42
CA LYS A 26 1.49 -7.81 -11.54
C LYS A 26 2.08 -7.11 -12.77
N PHE A 27 1.84 -5.83 -12.91
CA PHE A 27 2.19 -5.02 -14.07
C PHE A 27 3.19 -3.92 -13.76
N ALA A 28 3.51 -3.69 -12.48
CA ALA A 28 4.34 -2.56 -12.07
C ALA A 28 5.70 -2.55 -12.78
N LEU A 29 6.35 -3.69 -12.89
CA LEU A 29 7.63 -3.79 -13.59
C LEU A 29 7.48 -3.53 -15.11
N GLU A 30 6.41 -4.02 -15.73
CA GLU A 30 6.14 -3.75 -17.14
C GLU A 30 5.88 -2.26 -17.36
N ILE A 31 5.11 -1.62 -16.49
CA ILE A 31 4.84 -0.18 -16.55
C ILE A 31 6.15 0.62 -16.54
N THR A 32 7.13 0.22 -15.72
CA THR A 32 8.42 0.94 -15.66
C THR A 32 9.22 0.87 -16.95
N THR A 33 8.99 -0.13 -17.81
CA THR A 33 9.68 -0.23 -19.11
C THR A 33 9.24 0.84 -20.14
N TYR A 34 8.09 1.47 -19.90
CA TYR A 34 7.59 2.57 -20.75
C TYR A 34 8.01 3.95 -20.23
N MET A 35 8.69 4.01 -19.07
CA MET A 35 9.15 5.27 -18.49
C MET A 35 10.48 5.73 -19.12
N PRO A 36 10.72 7.04 -19.19
CA PRO A 36 12.06 7.55 -19.53
C PRO A 36 13.09 7.00 -18.54
N GLN A 37 14.32 6.78 -19.01
CA GLN A 37 15.41 6.31 -18.14
C GLN A 37 15.88 7.37 -17.13
N LYS A 38 15.67 8.65 -17.41
CA LYS A 38 16.06 9.76 -16.55
C LYS A 38 15.01 10.86 -16.57
N PHE A 39 14.59 11.29 -15.38
CA PHE A 39 13.69 12.43 -15.17
C PHE A 39 13.88 13.00 -13.75
N ASN A 40 13.45 14.24 -13.50
CA ASN A 40 13.69 14.87 -12.20
C ASN A 40 12.68 14.44 -11.15
N THR A 41 11.41 14.33 -11.52
CA THR A 41 10.32 14.05 -10.57
C THR A 41 9.41 12.97 -11.14
N TYR A 42 9.13 11.96 -10.30
CA TYR A 42 8.09 10.96 -10.54
C TYR A 42 6.76 11.42 -9.93
N TYR A 43 5.67 11.32 -10.69
CA TYR A 43 4.33 11.66 -10.22
C TYR A 43 3.42 10.43 -10.28
N GLU A 44 2.77 10.09 -9.14
CA GLU A 44 1.75 9.05 -9.05
C GLU A 44 0.48 9.60 -8.40
N PRO A 45 -0.44 10.22 -9.17
CA PRO A 45 -1.63 10.87 -8.63
C PRO A 45 -2.70 9.91 -8.10
N PHE A 46 -2.65 8.62 -8.47
CA PHE A 46 -3.58 7.56 -8.03
C PHE A 46 -2.81 6.47 -7.30
N LEU A 47 -2.29 6.79 -6.11
CA LEU A 47 -1.34 5.96 -5.38
C LEU A 47 -1.88 4.56 -5.04
N GLY A 48 -3.11 4.46 -4.53
CA GLY A 48 -3.71 3.21 -4.10
C GLY A 48 -2.76 2.37 -3.21
N SER A 49 -2.37 1.18 -3.66
CA SER A 49 -1.42 0.32 -2.94
C SER A 49 0.05 0.73 -3.10
N GLY A 50 0.36 1.75 -3.89
CA GLY A 50 1.73 2.20 -4.18
C GLY A 50 2.56 1.24 -5.03
N ALA A 51 1.95 0.27 -5.69
CA ALA A 51 2.68 -0.80 -6.37
C ALA A 51 3.68 -0.29 -7.43
N VAL A 52 3.33 0.76 -8.17
CA VAL A 52 4.21 1.35 -9.19
C VAL A 52 5.27 2.21 -8.51
N LEU A 53 4.89 3.06 -7.54
CA LEU A 53 5.82 3.84 -6.73
C LEU A 53 6.91 2.96 -6.11
N GLY A 54 6.51 1.89 -5.41
CA GLY A 54 7.47 0.97 -4.79
C GLY A 54 8.43 0.36 -5.80
N THR A 55 7.91 -0.08 -6.96
CA THR A 55 8.72 -0.70 -8.01
C THR A 55 9.69 0.30 -8.64
N VAL A 56 9.24 1.50 -8.98
CA VAL A 56 10.11 2.52 -9.59
C VAL A 56 11.16 3.02 -8.61
N SER A 57 10.81 3.12 -7.31
CA SER A 57 11.76 3.49 -6.25
C SER A 57 12.81 2.42 -6.00
N ASP A 58 12.42 1.14 -6.03
CA ASP A 58 13.37 0.02 -5.91
C ASP A 58 14.36 0.00 -7.09
N LEU A 59 13.86 0.15 -8.30
CA LEU A 59 14.70 0.24 -9.50
C LEU A 59 15.65 1.44 -9.44
N ASN A 60 15.17 2.61 -9.01
CA ASN A 60 15.98 3.81 -8.85
C ASN A 60 17.15 3.62 -7.85
N GLN A 61 16.92 2.87 -6.77
CA GLN A 61 17.91 2.66 -5.72
C GLN A 61 18.88 1.52 -6.02
N HIS A 62 18.47 0.51 -6.79
CA HIS A 62 19.21 -0.75 -6.88
C HIS A 62 19.63 -1.15 -8.30
N THR A 63 19.29 -0.36 -9.33
CA THR A 63 19.66 -0.71 -10.70
C THR A 63 20.30 0.43 -11.45
N LEU A 64 21.36 0.11 -12.24
CA LEU A 64 21.99 1.06 -13.16
C LEU A 64 21.16 1.29 -14.44
N CYS A 65 20.18 0.44 -14.71
CA CYS A 65 19.37 0.43 -15.94
C CYS A 65 17.89 0.75 -15.69
N GLY A 66 17.51 1.12 -14.46
CA GLY A 66 16.15 1.51 -14.10
C GLY A 66 15.89 3.00 -14.29
N PRO A 67 14.62 3.42 -14.09
CA PRO A 67 14.28 4.83 -14.04
C PRO A 67 15.10 5.54 -12.96
N ASN A 68 15.75 6.64 -13.32
CA ASN A 68 16.54 7.45 -12.39
C ASN A 68 15.83 8.79 -12.16
N PHE A 69 15.52 9.09 -10.90
CA PHE A 69 14.82 10.33 -10.51
C PHE A 69 15.27 10.78 -9.12
N GLU A 70 15.12 12.08 -8.84
CA GLU A 70 15.57 12.70 -7.60
C GLU A 70 14.48 12.62 -6.50
N ARG A 71 13.22 12.81 -6.88
CA ARG A 71 12.08 12.86 -5.95
C ARG A 71 10.82 12.27 -6.57
N ALA A 72 9.91 11.83 -5.71
CA ALA A 72 8.57 11.43 -6.09
C ALA A 72 7.49 12.29 -5.40
N ILE A 73 6.37 12.49 -6.08
CA ILE A 73 5.15 13.09 -5.53
C ILE A 73 4.04 12.10 -5.79
N ALA A 74 3.43 11.59 -4.73
CA ALA A 74 2.37 10.59 -4.82
C ALA A 74 1.12 11.05 -4.08
N GLY A 75 -0.04 10.85 -4.67
CA GLY A 75 -1.30 11.31 -4.12
C GLY A 75 -2.42 10.28 -4.22
N ASP A 76 -3.45 10.49 -3.42
CA ASP A 76 -4.70 9.74 -3.48
C ASP A 76 -5.84 10.62 -2.96
N SER A 77 -7.04 10.45 -3.52
CA SER A 77 -8.25 11.12 -3.02
C SER A 77 -8.73 10.54 -1.69
N LEU A 78 -8.27 9.34 -1.32
CA LEU A 78 -8.57 8.74 -0.03
C LEU A 78 -7.49 9.07 1.00
N LYS A 79 -7.78 10.03 1.86
CA LYS A 79 -6.86 10.52 2.90
C LYS A 79 -6.17 9.41 3.70
N TYR A 80 -6.89 8.35 4.04
CA TYR A 80 -6.34 7.23 4.84
C TYR A 80 -5.17 6.52 4.15
N VAL A 81 -5.17 6.42 2.82
CA VAL A 81 -4.06 5.85 2.04
C VAL A 81 -2.83 6.74 2.19
N VAL A 82 -3.00 8.04 1.98
CA VAL A 82 -1.93 9.04 2.12
C VAL A 82 -1.33 9.03 3.53
N ASP A 83 -2.18 9.01 4.55
CA ASP A 83 -1.74 8.97 5.95
C ASP A 83 -0.94 7.71 6.27
N ILE A 84 -1.36 6.53 5.77
CA ILE A 84 -0.62 5.28 5.97
C ILE A 84 0.79 5.39 5.39
N PHE A 85 0.96 5.92 4.17
CA PHE A 85 2.29 6.09 3.59
C PHE A 85 3.12 7.15 4.32
N ASN A 86 2.48 8.19 4.89
CA ASN A 86 3.14 9.12 5.79
C ASN A 86 3.60 8.44 7.09
N TYR A 87 2.79 7.57 7.71
CA TYR A 87 3.23 6.74 8.85
C TYR A 87 4.39 5.83 8.47
N VAL A 88 4.30 5.14 7.32
CA VAL A 88 5.40 4.29 6.83
C VAL A 88 6.69 5.09 6.69
N LYS A 89 6.63 6.31 6.18
CA LYS A 89 7.80 7.17 5.97
C LYS A 89 8.37 7.73 7.27
N ASN A 90 7.52 8.31 8.11
CA ASN A 90 7.96 9.17 9.22
C ASN A 90 7.88 8.47 10.58
N GLU A 91 6.92 7.57 10.77
CA GLU A 91 6.62 6.91 12.04
C GLU A 91 6.34 5.40 11.85
N PRO A 92 7.25 4.64 11.21
CA PRO A 92 6.99 3.23 10.87
C PRO A 92 6.66 2.37 12.08
N ASN A 93 7.30 2.63 13.24
CA ASN A 93 7.07 1.86 14.46
C ASN A 93 5.66 2.08 15.03
N THR A 94 5.08 3.28 14.89
CA THR A 94 3.69 3.55 15.29
C THR A 94 2.71 2.66 14.52
N LEU A 95 2.89 2.55 13.20
CA LEU A 95 2.07 1.68 12.35
C LEU A 95 2.28 0.19 12.66
N ILE A 96 3.54 -0.23 12.86
CA ILE A 96 3.91 -1.62 13.17
C ILE A 96 3.28 -2.06 14.50
N ASN A 97 3.46 -1.26 15.55
CA ASN A 97 2.96 -1.58 16.90
C ASN A 97 1.43 -1.63 16.89
N HIS A 98 0.76 -0.65 16.27
CA HIS A 98 -0.70 -0.65 16.17
C HIS A 98 -1.23 -1.89 15.43
N TYR A 99 -0.57 -2.30 14.33
CA TYR A 99 -0.93 -3.53 13.63
C TYR A 99 -0.77 -4.75 14.54
N ALA A 100 0.37 -4.87 15.23
CA ALA A 100 0.66 -5.99 16.14
C ALA A 100 -0.38 -6.11 17.24
N ASP A 101 -0.74 -4.97 17.88
CA ASP A 101 -1.77 -4.94 18.94
C ASP A 101 -3.14 -5.37 18.42
N CYS A 102 -3.53 -4.92 17.22
CA CYS A 102 -4.80 -5.29 16.60
C CYS A 102 -4.87 -6.77 16.19
N ILE A 103 -3.73 -7.39 15.88
CA ILE A 103 -3.68 -8.78 15.38
C ILE A 103 -3.47 -9.78 16.52
N LYS A 104 -3.03 -9.31 17.70
CA LYS A 104 -2.91 -10.15 18.91
C LYS A 104 -4.28 -10.75 19.25
N GLY A 105 -4.37 -12.10 19.27
CA GLY A 105 -5.63 -12.80 19.50
C GLY A 105 -6.70 -12.65 18.41
N TYR A 106 -6.38 -12.01 17.29
CA TYR A 106 -7.36 -11.76 16.19
C TYR A 106 -8.04 -13.04 15.69
N ASN A 107 -7.29 -14.14 15.62
CA ASN A 107 -7.78 -15.41 15.07
C ASN A 107 -8.69 -16.18 16.05
N ASP A 108 -8.77 -15.80 17.33
CA ASP A 108 -9.61 -16.45 18.33
C ASP A 108 -11.10 -16.24 17.99
N ASP A 109 -11.46 -15.02 17.58
CA ASP A 109 -12.75 -14.70 16.96
C ASP A 109 -12.56 -13.59 15.90
N LYS A 110 -12.25 -14.02 14.69
CA LYS A 110 -12.01 -13.11 13.56
C LYS A 110 -13.12 -12.10 13.31
N LYS A 111 -14.38 -12.56 13.44
CA LYS A 111 -15.54 -11.70 13.13
C LYS A 111 -15.69 -10.62 14.19
N VAL A 112 -15.63 -11.00 15.46
CA VAL A 112 -15.75 -10.07 16.59
C VAL A 112 -14.61 -9.06 16.55
N ASN A 113 -13.37 -9.52 16.42
CA ASN A 113 -12.19 -8.65 16.40
C ASN A 113 -12.20 -7.70 15.19
N TYR A 114 -12.57 -8.19 14.01
CA TYR A 114 -12.73 -7.34 12.82
C TYR A 114 -13.80 -6.26 13.03
N GLU A 115 -14.99 -6.64 13.53
CA GLU A 115 -16.07 -5.68 13.74
C GLU A 115 -15.70 -4.63 14.80
N ALA A 116 -14.95 -5.00 15.84
CA ALA A 116 -14.44 -4.05 16.83
C ALA A 116 -13.50 -3.01 16.22
N ILE A 117 -12.52 -3.45 15.38
CA ILE A 117 -11.60 -2.54 14.67
C ILE A 117 -12.39 -1.66 13.70
N LYS A 118 -13.33 -2.23 12.96
CA LYS A 118 -14.18 -1.49 12.01
C LYS A 118 -15.07 -0.45 12.71
N ALA A 119 -15.65 -0.79 13.85
CA ALA A 119 -16.44 0.15 14.64
C ALA A 119 -15.57 1.31 15.15
N ARG A 120 -14.39 1.01 15.68
CA ARG A 120 -13.42 2.02 16.11
C ARG A 120 -13.01 2.93 14.95
N PHE A 121 -12.65 2.37 13.78
CA PHE A 121 -12.36 3.14 12.59
C PHE A 121 -13.52 4.04 12.18
N ASN A 122 -14.76 3.53 12.18
CA ASN A 122 -15.93 4.31 11.78
C ASN A 122 -16.22 5.48 12.73
N THR A 123 -15.81 5.36 14.00
CA THR A 123 -15.93 6.44 15.00
C THR A 123 -14.76 7.42 14.92
N THR A 124 -13.53 6.91 14.92
CA THR A 124 -12.31 7.76 15.07
C THR A 124 -11.73 8.20 13.73
N LYS A 125 -12.04 7.50 12.64
CA LYS A 125 -11.44 7.68 11.31
C LYS A 125 -9.91 7.50 11.31
N SER A 126 -9.40 6.64 12.20
CA SER A 126 -7.98 6.36 12.34
C SER A 126 -7.39 5.66 11.11
N SER A 127 -6.39 6.27 10.49
CA SER A 127 -5.67 5.67 9.34
C SER A 127 -4.86 4.44 9.76
N LEU A 128 -4.50 4.30 11.03
CA LEU A 128 -3.86 3.10 11.57
C LEU A 128 -4.84 1.91 11.59
N ASP A 129 -6.09 2.12 12.05
CA ASP A 129 -7.14 1.10 11.95
C ASP A 129 -7.45 0.75 10.49
N PHE A 130 -7.46 1.77 9.63
CA PHE A 130 -7.68 1.55 8.20
C PHE A 130 -6.62 0.64 7.58
N ALA A 131 -5.35 0.78 7.96
CA ALA A 131 -4.27 -0.10 7.50
C ALA A 131 -4.56 -1.57 7.87
N VAL A 132 -5.01 -1.85 9.10
CA VAL A 132 -5.41 -3.19 9.54
C VAL A 132 -6.61 -3.69 8.72
N LEU A 133 -7.63 -2.85 8.54
CA LEU A 133 -8.85 -3.20 7.80
C LEU A 133 -8.57 -3.53 6.33
N THR A 134 -7.65 -2.82 5.66
CA THR A 134 -7.27 -3.16 4.28
C THR A 134 -6.74 -4.58 4.15
N ARG A 135 -6.13 -5.13 5.20
CA ARG A 135 -5.53 -6.46 5.20
C ARG A 135 -6.46 -7.56 5.71
N THR A 136 -7.52 -7.20 6.40
CA THR A 136 -8.43 -8.13 7.08
C THR A 136 -9.83 -8.15 6.48
N CYS A 137 -10.20 -7.15 5.67
CA CYS A 137 -11.50 -7.10 5.02
C CYS A 137 -11.60 -8.08 3.83
N TYR A 138 -12.82 -8.32 3.40
CA TYR A 138 -13.13 -9.20 2.27
C TYR A 138 -12.45 -8.71 0.98
N SER A 139 -11.56 -9.52 0.43
CA SER A 139 -10.84 -9.29 -0.84
C SER A 139 -10.07 -7.97 -0.96
N GLY A 140 -9.84 -7.24 0.14
CA GLY A 140 -9.23 -5.89 0.09
C GLY A 140 -10.13 -4.85 -0.58
N ILE A 141 -11.43 -5.11 -0.66
CA ILE A 141 -12.41 -4.20 -1.23
C ILE A 141 -12.87 -3.24 -0.15
N ILE A 142 -12.55 -1.96 -0.27
CA ILE A 142 -13.01 -0.92 0.64
C ILE A 142 -14.28 -0.29 0.09
N ARG A 143 -15.33 -0.28 0.91
CA ARG A 143 -16.62 0.33 0.56
C ARG A 143 -17.09 1.24 1.68
N PHE A 144 -17.37 2.48 1.31
CA PHE A 144 -18.00 3.46 2.17
C PHE A 144 -19.44 3.69 1.73
N ARG A 145 -20.35 3.80 2.69
CA ARG A 145 -21.73 4.20 2.42
C ARG A 145 -21.76 5.67 2.01
N LYS A 146 -22.50 6.00 0.97
CA LYS A 146 -22.60 7.39 0.48
C LYS A 146 -23.28 8.32 1.48
N ALA A 147 -24.19 7.79 2.29
CA ALA A 147 -24.99 8.60 3.22
C ALA A 147 -24.18 9.17 4.39
N ASP A 148 -23.20 8.43 4.91
CA ASP A 148 -22.51 8.77 6.16
C ASP A 148 -21.00 8.45 6.17
N GLY A 149 -20.47 7.94 5.05
CA GLY A 149 -19.05 7.54 4.97
C GLY A 149 -18.69 6.34 5.87
N TYR A 150 -19.69 5.55 6.31
CA TYR A 150 -19.44 4.35 7.10
C TYR A 150 -18.78 3.27 6.27
N MET A 151 -17.64 2.74 6.72
CA MET A 151 -17.01 1.58 6.09
C MET A 151 -17.81 0.33 6.36
N SER A 152 -18.37 -0.26 5.31
CA SER A 152 -19.36 -1.35 5.39
C SER A 152 -18.83 -2.72 4.95
N THR A 153 -17.57 -2.81 4.51
CA THR A 153 -16.98 -4.06 4.03
C THR A 153 -16.96 -5.12 5.14
N PRO A 154 -17.34 -6.37 4.87
CA PRO A 154 -17.29 -7.45 5.86
C PRO A 154 -15.85 -7.98 6.04
N VAL A 155 -15.67 -8.79 7.09
CA VAL A 155 -14.44 -9.53 7.35
C VAL A 155 -14.07 -10.45 6.19
N GLY A 156 -12.77 -10.57 5.89
CA GLY A 156 -12.26 -11.51 4.90
C GLY A 156 -12.10 -12.94 5.44
N PRO A 157 -12.04 -13.94 4.54
CA PRO A 157 -11.92 -15.35 4.94
C PRO A 157 -10.52 -15.70 5.45
N HIS A 158 -9.49 -14.98 5.01
CA HIS A 158 -8.09 -15.29 5.32
C HIS A 158 -7.63 -14.66 6.63
N ASN A 159 -6.66 -15.33 7.27
CA ASN A 159 -5.98 -14.73 8.41
C ASN A 159 -5.11 -13.55 7.96
N PRO A 160 -4.95 -12.54 8.80
CA PRO A 160 -3.96 -11.49 8.60
C PRO A 160 -2.54 -12.08 8.60
N ILE A 161 -1.59 -11.38 7.99
CA ILE A 161 -0.18 -11.81 8.07
C ILE A 161 0.35 -11.60 9.50
N PRO A 162 1.34 -12.41 9.93
CA PRO A 162 1.98 -12.22 11.22
C PRO A 162 2.53 -10.81 11.41
N PRO A 163 2.55 -10.27 12.64
CA PRO A 163 3.08 -8.93 12.94
C PRO A 163 4.51 -8.72 12.42
N GLU A 164 5.37 -9.73 12.54
CA GLU A 164 6.76 -9.68 12.08
C GLU A 164 6.84 -9.51 10.56
N SER A 165 6.01 -10.24 9.83
CA SER A 165 5.92 -10.12 8.37
C SER A 165 5.37 -8.77 7.93
N PHE A 166 4.48 -8.16 8.74
CA PHE A 166 4.00 -6.80 8.46
C PHE A 166 5.08 -5.77 8.73
N ALA A 167 5.80 -5.91 9.87
CA ALA A 167 6.92 -5.04 10.22
C ALA A 167 8.01 -5.04 9.15
N GLU A 168 8.40 -6.22 8.67
CA GLU A 168 9.36 -6.35 7.56
C GLU A 168 8.91 -5.58 6.33
N ARG A 169 7.63 -5.71 5.93
CA ARG A 169 7.08 -4.96 4.79
C ARG A 169 7.13 -3.46 5.01
N VAL A 170 6.71 -2.99 6.17
CA VAL A 170 6.75 -1.57 6.52
C VAL A 170 8.18 -1.03 6.42
N MET A 171 9.18 -1.76 6.93
CA MET A 171 10.58 -1.33 6.90
C MET A 171 11.18 -1.36 5.49
N ILE A 172 10.78 -2.30 4.63
CA ILE A 172 11.16 -2.28 3.20
C ILE A 172 10.60 -1.01 2.55
N TRP A 173 9.31 -0.76 2.73
CA TRP A 173 8.65 0.43 2.18
C TRP A 173 9.22 1.74 2.73
N ASN A 174 9.51 1.80 4.05
CA ASN A 174 10.13 2.97 4.66
C ASN A 174 11.41 3.39 3.92
N ARG A 175 12.30 2.44 3.61
CA ARG A 175 13.54 2.73 2.87
C ARG A 175 13.27 3.24 1.45
N LEU A 176 12.28 2.68 0.76
CA LEU A 176 12.00 3.00 -0.64
C LEU A 176 11.43 4.40 -0.86
N ILE A 177 10.64 4.90 0.12
CA ILE A 177 9.83 6.10 -0.08
C ILE A 177 10.38 7.38 0.60
N GLN A 178 11.64 7.37 1.05
CA GLN A 178 12.22 8.51 1.77
C GLN A 178 12.20 9.80 0.93
N ASN A 179 12.39 9.70 -0.38
CA ASN A 179 12.37 10.84 -1.31
C ASN A 179 10.96 11.14 -1.88
N THR A 180 9.91 10.57 -1.28
CA THR A 180 8.53 10.76 -1.73
C THR A 180 7.80 11.78 -0.86
N THR A 181 7.09 12.71 -1.49
CA THR A 181 6.09 13.58 -0.85
C THR A 181 4.71 13.00 -1.09
N PHE A 182 3.93 12.81 -0.03
CA PHE A 182 2.56 12.28 -0.13
C PHE A 182 1.55 13.42 0.03
N MET A 183 0.53 13.44 -0.84
CA MET A 183 -0.47 14.50 -0.90
C MET A 183 -1.89 13.91 -0.92
N HIS A 184 -2.75 14.39 -0.03
CA HIS A 184 -4.18 14.14 -0.14
C HIS A 184 -4.75 15.14 -1.15
N ALA A 185 -5.14 14.66 -2.31
CA ALA A 185 -5.71 15.49 -3.38
C ALA A 185 -6.73 14.68 -4.19
N ASP A 186 -7.72 15.38 -4.70
CA ASP A 186 -8.64 14.90 -5.75
C ASP A 186 -8.21 15.53 -7.09
N PHE A 187 -8.29 14.75 -8.18
CA PHE A 187 -7.75 15.14 -9.50
C PHE A 187 -8.86 15.28 -10.52
#